data_9e6703a547809016ab4d9106eee13337
#
_entry.id   9e6703a547809016ab4d9106eee13337
#
_cell.length_a   1.000
_cell.length_b   1.000
_cell.length_c   1.000
_cell.angle_alpha   90.00
_cell.angle_beta   90.00
_cell.angle_gamma   90.00
#
_symmetry.space_group_name_H-M   'P 1'
#
loop_
_entity.id
_entity.type
_entity.pdbx_description
1 polymer ?
#
loop_
_entity_poly.entity_id
_entity_poly.type
_entity_poly.pdbx_seq_one_letter_code
_entity_poly.pdbx_strand_id
1 'polypeptide(L)'
;MIVIGVFILIFIIGINVMGKISIDKSSSYPAYTDNYISYLEEELNGLDQNKASDINKYAEVKSQKDVADLAKNYTQNSWQAEVIENVMAPIMGEINNYKYVDKNESKLAESNAKYDEMSKALKENNWKYFANKELENVNLQLEQLNLLMEQDKENTDLQLQLKSLELQKEVVTLRLEKDIKYGSEDYKSLAIQRYRMYMENYNQYAQSKNITDEEKIEMNNNLEQANLYKYDIYNNTEYQNPSTANYLFQNSISSYIVIIVMVIVIIAGISVSEEFNKGTVKLLLVRPYSRTKILIAKLISVFITMVITTISILALQFIVGGIVYGFETYAMQVLQFDFTNNSIITINIFAYLGLMFVCKLPIFILIGTLAFALSTIFLNSPLAIALPIFGYMGSDMINMLALNYKWDWVKYFVTPNWDLSQYLFGGTPMFKNTSVEFSITICAIYFVIMLVASIVSFKKRNIKNV
;
A
#
# COMPACT_ATOMS: atom_id res chain seq x y z
N MET A 1 -13.62 7.93 27.93
CA MET A 1 -12.22 7.40 27.83
C MET A 1 -12.15 5.87 27.85
N ILE A 2 -12.70 5.19 28.87
CA ILE A 2 -12.66 3.71 28.96
C ILE A 2 -13.28 3.06 27.72
N VAL A 3 -14.46 3.49 27.28
CA VAL A 3 -15.14 2.95 26.08
C VAL A 3 -14.30 3.13 24.81
N ILE A 4 -13.67 4.28 24.63
CA ILE A 4 -12.77 4.56 23.50
C ILE A 4 -11.54 3.64 23.56
N GLY A 5 -10.95 3.47 24.74
CA GLY A 5 -9.81 2.58 24.95
C GLY A 5 -10.13 1.11 24.63
N VAL A 6 -11.28 0.62 25.07
CA VAL A 6 -11.76 -0.74 24.75
C VAL A 6 -12.00 -0.90 23.25
N PHE A 7 -12.61 0.09 22.59
CA PHE A 7 -12.82 0.06 21.16
C PHE A 7 -11.50 -0.01 20.38
N ILE A 8 -10.51 0.83 20.73
CA ILE A 8 -9.18 0.82 20.13
C ILE A 8 -8.51 -0.55 20.30
N LEU A 9 -8.57 -1.12 21.51
CA LEU A 9 -8.00 -2.45 21.78
C LEU A 9 -8.64 -3.54 20.92
N ILE A 10 -9.97 -3.60 20.85
CA ILE A 10 -10.70 -4.57 20.01
C ILE A 10 -10.34 -4.38 18.55
N PHE A 11 -10.23 -3.15 18.06
CA PHE A 11 -9.88 -2.84 16.69
C PHE A 11 -8.46 -3.29 16.35
N ILE A 12 -7.47 -3.01 17.21
CA ILE A 12 -6.08 -3.44 16.99
C ILE A 12 -5.98 -4.98 17.01
N ILE A 13 -6.64 -5.65 17.97
CA ILE A 13 -6.69 -7.12 18.01
C ILE A 13 -7.33 -7.65 16.73
N GLY A 14 -8.47 -7.08 16.33
CA GLY A 14 -9.20 -7.49 15.13
C GLY A 14 -8.33 -7.41 13.88
N ILE A 15 -7.66 -6.28 13.63
CA ILE A 15 -6.79 -6.11 12.45
C ILE A 15 -5.64 -7.12 12.46
N ASN A 16 -4.93 -7.28 13.58
CA ASN A 16 -3.79 -8.18 13.65
C ASN A 16 -4.21 -9.66 13.50
N VAL A 17 -5.25 -10.10 14.19
CA VAL A 17 -5.74 -11.48 14.11
C VAL A 17 -6.35 -11.79 12.74
N MET A 18 -7.18 -10.90 12.19
CA MET A 18 -7.76 -11.11 10.86
C MET A 18 -6.69 -11.06 9.76
N GLY A 19 -5.69 -10.19 9.89
CA GLY A 19 -4.54 -10.14 9.00
C GLY A 19 -3.79 -11.48 8.97
N LYS A 20 -3.48 -12.03 10.16
CA LYS A 20 -2.81 -13.32 10.30
C LYS A 20 -3.64 -14.48 9.71
N ILE A 21 -4.93 -14.54 10.03
CA ILE A 21 -5.84 -15.55 9.48
C ILE A 21 -5.94 -15.45 7.95
N SER A 22 -5.96 -14.25 7.40
CA SER A 22 -6.01 -14.02 5.96
C SER A 22 -4.76 -14.55 5.26
N ILE A 23 -3.58 -14.29 5.84
CA ILE A 23 -2.29 -14.80 5.34
C ILE A 23 -2.29 -16.32 5.37
N ASP A 24 -2.60 -16.91 6.52
CA ASP A 24 -2.59 -18.37 6.71
C ASP A 24 -3.60 -19.09 5.79
N LYS A 25 -4.77 -18.49 5.55
CA LYS A 25 -5.77 -19.04 4.63
C LYS A 25 -5.35 -18.90 3.16
N SER A 26 -4.80 -17.78 2.74
CA SER A 26 -4.41 -17.57 1.34
C SER A 26 -3.37 -18.59 0.88
N SER A 27 -2.52 -19.08 1.79
CA SER A 27 -1.53 -20.10 1.50
C SER A 27 -2.11 -21.51 1.39
N SER A 28 -3.37 -21.74 1.79
CA SER A 28 -4.01 -23.06 1.81
C SER A 28 -5.04 -23.29 0.70
N TYR A 29 -5.43 -22.26 -0.04
CA TYR A 29 -6.41 -22.43 -1.12
C TYR A 29 -5.80 -23.18 -2.31
N PRO A 30 -6.53 -24.16 -2.89
CA PRO A 30 -6.11 -24.82 -4.14
C PRO A 30 -6.10 -23.78 -5.27
N ALA A 31 -5.23 -24.00 -6.26
CA ALA A 31 -5.17 -23.14 -7.45
C ALA A 31 -6.51 -23.11 -8.19
N TYR A 32 -7.16 -24.25 -8.28
CA TYR A 32 -8.49 -24.40 -8.86
C TYR A 32 -9.40 -25.25 -7.96
N THR A 33 -10.68 -24.86 -7.88
CA THR A 33 -11.69 -25.58 -7.11
C THR A 33 -12.36 -26.67 -7.95
N ASP A 34 -12.82 -27.74 -7.31
CA ASP A 34 -13.57 -28.80 -7.98
C ASP A 34 -14.86 -28.26 -8.65
N ASN A 35 -15.50 -27.26 -8.07
CA ASN A 35 -16.68 -26.61 -8.65
C ASN A 35 -16.36 -25.93 -9.99
N TYR A 36 -15.21 -25.27 -10.11
CA TYR A 36 -14.80 -24.66 -11.37
C TYR A 36 -14.49 -25.70 -12.44
N ILE A 37 -13.82 -26.80 -12.06
CA ILE A 37 -13.54 -27.92 -12.97
C ILE A 37 -14.83 -28.56 -13.45
N SER A 38 -15.79 -28.79 -12.56
CA SER A 38 -17.12 -29.31 -12.92
C SER A 38 -17.88 -28.40 -13.87
N TYR A 39 -17.79 -27.09 -13.68
CA TYR A 39 -18.35 -26.09 -14.60
C TYR A 39 -17.73 -26.20 -16.01
N LEU A 40 -16.41 -26.33 -16.11
CA LEU A 40 -15.73 -26.50 -17.40
C LEU A 40 -16.10 -27.85 -18.06
N GLU A 41 -16.34 -28.90 -17.27
CA GLU A 41 -16.83 -30.20 -17.78
C GLU A 41 -18.24 -30.08 -18.37
N GLU A 42 -19.13 -29.38 -17.69
CA GLU A 42 -20.49 -29.14 -18.16
C GLU A 42 -20.49 -28.31 -19.45
N GLU A 43 -19.65 -27.28 -19.53
CA GLU A 43 -19.49 -26.46 -20.73
C GLU A 43 -18.94 -27.30 -21.90
N LEU A 44 -17.93 -28.14 -21.67
CA LEU A 44 -17.39 -29.05 -22.68
C LEU A 44 -18.43 -30.05 -23.21
N ASN A 45 -19.26 -30.60 -22.34
CA ASN A 45 -20.31 -31.54 -22.72
C ASN A 45 -21.40 -30.90 -23.59
N GLY A 46 -21.55 -29.57 -23.50
CA GLY A 46 -22.48 -28.79 -24.35
C GLY A 46 -21.92 -28.46 -25.75
N LEU A 47 -20.63 -28.73 -26.02
CA LEU A 47 -19.96 -28.38 -27.27
C LEU A 47 -19.63 -29.63 -28.10
N ASP A 48 -19.84 -29.55 -29.41
CA ASP A 48 -19.47 -30.63 -30.35
C ASP A 48 -18.10 -30.34 -30.99
N GLN A 49 -17.10 -31.16 -30.61
CA GLN A 49 -15.73 -31.06 -31.14
C GLN A 49 -15.61 -31.25 -32.66
N ASN A 50 -16.65 -31.71 -33.37
CA ASN A 50 -16.67 -31.92 -34.80
C ASN A 50 -17.46 -30.83 -35.56
N LYS A 51 -18.15 -29.95 -34.85
CA LYS A 51 -18.96 -28.90 -35.44
C LYS A 51 -18.16 -27.59 -35.59
N ALA A 52 -18.10 -27.06 -36.79
CA ALA A 52 -17.28 -25.90 -37.10
C ALA A 52 -17.61 -24.63 -36.26
N SER A 53 -18.86 -24.49 -35.79
CA SER A 53 -19.25 -23.37 -34.92
C SER A 53 -18.72 -23.49 -33.49
N ASP A 54 -18.44 -24.72 -33.03
CA ASP A 54 -18.17 -25.03 -31.63
C ASP A 54 -16.70 -25.35 -31.40
N ILE A 55 -15.95 -25.74 -32.45
CA ILE A 55 -14.60 -26.32 -32.35
C ILE A 55 -13.59 -25.39 -31.70
N ASN A 56 -13.62 -24.09 -31.99
CA ASN A 56 -12.72 -23.10 -31.38
C ASN A 56 -12.97 -22.97 -29.87
N LYS A 57 -14.28 -22.86 -29.52
CA LYS A 57 -14.71 -22.77 -28.13
C LYS A 57 -14.41 -24.06 -27.36
N TYR A 58 -14.59 -25.22 -28.02
CA TYR A 58 -14.22 -26.52 -27.47
C TYR A 58 -12.72 -26.60 -27.13
N ALA A 59 -11.85 -26.20 -28.07
CA ALA A 59 -10.40 -26.19 -27.84
C ALA A 59 -9.98 -25.26 -26.71
N GLU A 60 -10.60 -24.09 -26.62
CA GLU A 60 -10.37 -23.13 -25.55
C GLU A 60 -10.76 -23.68 -24.16
N VAL A 61 -12.01 -24.12 -24.01
CA VAL A 61 -12.52 -24.66 -22.73
C VAL A 61 -11.77 -25.93 -22.32
N LYS A 62 -11.40 -26.78 -23.31
CA LYS A 62 -10.56 -27.96 -23.07
C LYS A 62 -9.20 -27.56 -22.50
N SER A 63 -8.57 -26.50 -23.04
CA SER A 63 -7.28 -26.00 -22.54
C SER A 63 -7.40 -25.50 -21.12
N GLN A 64 -8.46 -24.73 -20.81
CA GLN A 64 -8.73 -24.23 -19.46
C GLN A 64 -8.93 -25.40 -18.48
N LYS A 65 -9.67 -26.44 -18.89
CA LYS A 65 -9.86 -27.64 -18.07
C LYS A 65 -8.57 -28.40 -17.84
N ASP A 66 -7.74 -28.60 -18.85
CA ASP A 66 -6.47 -29.31 -18.73
C ASP A 66 -5.51 -28.57 -17.75
N VAL A 67 -5.47 -27.24 -17.82
CA VAL A 67 -4.73 -26.38 -16.88
C VAL A 67 -5.27 -26.56 -15.46
N ALA A 68 -6.59 -26.47 -15.27
CA ALA A 68 -7.22 -26.57 -13.97
C ALA A 68 -7.02 -27.97 -13.35
N ASP A 69 -7.14 -29.03 -14.14
CA ASP A 69 -6.90 -30.42 -13.71
C ASP A 69 -5.45 -30.66 -13.28
N LEU A 70 -4.48 -30.04 -13.96
CA LEU A 70 -3.07 -30.15 -13.58
C LEU A 70 -2.78 -29.36 -12.31
N ALA A 71 -3.32 -28.15 -12.17
CA ALA A 71 -3.01 -27.23 -11.08
C ALA A 71 -3.80 -27.48 -9.79
N LYS A 72 -4.95 -28.18 -9.83
CA LYS A 72 -5.83 -28.38 -8.66
C LYS A 72 -5.16 -29.02 -7.42
N ASN A 73 -4.08 -29.78 -7.64
CA ASN A 73 -3.35 -30.44 -6.55
C ASN A 73 -2.30 -29.53 -5.89
N TYR A 74 -2.16 -28.31 -6.38
CA TYR A 74 -1.22 -27.30 -5.85
C TYR A 74 -1.98 -26.14 -5.25
N THR A 75 -1.35 -25.46 -4.29
CA THR A 75 -1.90 -24.20 -3.73
C THR A 75 -1.74 -23.08 -4.74
N GLN A 76 -2.65 -22.09 -4.72
CA GLN A 76 -2.62 -20.99 -5.69
C GLN A 76 -1.34 -20.15 -5.63
N ASN A 77 -0.64 -20.16 -4.47
CA ASN A 77 0.60 -19.41 -4.26
C ASN A 77 1.85 -20.25 -4.54
N SER A 78 1.70 -21.52 -4.90
CA SER A 78 2.82 -22.43 -5.16
C SER A 78 3.54 -22.07 -6.47
N TRP A 79 4.83 -22.39 -6.52
CA TRP A 79 5.59 -22.21 -7.76
C TRP A 79 5.05 -23.09 -8.89
N GLN A 80 4.51 -24.23 -8.57
CA GLN A 80 3.91 -25.14 -9.56
C GLN A 80 2.68 -24.50 -10.20
N ALA A 81 1.77 -23.90 -9.40
CA ALA A 81 0.60 -23.23 -9.94
C ALA A 81 1.00 -22.08 -10.86
N GLU A 82 1.95 -21.21 -10.45
CA GLU A 82 2.42 -20.10 -11.28
C GLU A 82 3.01 -20.57 -12.61
N VAL A 83 3.83 -21.63 -12.59
CA VAL A 83 4.43 -22.17 -13.80
C VAL A 83 3.40 -22.83 -14.70
N ILE A 84 2.43 -23.57 -14.12
CA ILE A 84 1.34 -24.18 -14.90
C ILE A 84 0.53 -23.10 -15.60
N GLU A 85 0.14 -22.03 -14.92
CA GLU A 85 -0.69 -20.97 -15.44
C GLU A 85 0.04 -20.10 -16.48
N ASN A 86 1.30 -19.74 -16.23
CA ASN A 86 2.00 -18.75 -17.05
C ASN A 86 2.88 -19.37 -18.13
N VAL A 87 3.36 -20.61 -17.95
CA VAL A 87 4.31 -21.25 -18.86
C VAL A 87 3.71 -22.44 -19.57
N MET A 88 2.99 -23.32 -18.85
CA MET A 88 2.44 -24.55 -19.45
C MET A 88 1.08 -24.32 -20.13
N ALA A 89 0.25 -23.40 -19.63
CA ALA A 89 -1.07 -23.13 -20.20
C ALA A 89 -1.04 -22.71 -21.67
N PRO A 90 -0.13 -21.83 -22.14
CA PRO A 90 0.00 -21.52 -23.57
C PRO A 90 0.29 -22.77 -24.42
N ILE A 91 1.16 -23.67 -23.95
CA ILE A 91 1.50 -24.92 -24.66
C ILE A 91 0.30 -25.87 -24.72
N MET A 92 -0.49 -25.97 -23.61
CA MET A 92 -1.75 -26.71 -23.62
C MET A 92 -2.76 -26.12 -24.61
N GLY A 93 -2.81 -24.80 -24.72
CA GLY A 93 -3.59 -24.08 -25.72
C GLY A 93 -3.18 -24.47 -27.15
N GLU A 94 -1.88 -24.44 -27.44
CA GLU A 94 -1.34 -24.89 -28.73
C GLU A 94 -1.70 -26.33 -29.05
N ILE A 95 -1.52 -27.25 -28.09
CA ILE A 95 -1.86 -28.67 -28.24
C ILE A 95 -3.33 -28.83 -28.64
N ASN A 96 -4.24 -28.19 -27.91
CA ASN A 96 -5.67 -28.29 -28.18
C ASN A 96 -6.04 -27.62 -29.52
N ASN A 97 -5.41 -26.48 -29.84
CA ASN A 97 -5.61 -25.83 -31.13
C ASN A 97 -5.17 -26.72 -32.30
N TYR A 98 -3.92 -27.25 -32.27
CA TYR A 98 -3.41 -28.13 -33.35
C TYR A 98 -4.16 -29.45 -33.41
N LYS A 99 -4.70 -29.97 -32.34
CA LYS A 99 -5.48 -31.19 -32.30
C LYS A 99 -6.89 -31.04 -32.87
N TYR A 100 -7.59 -29.98 -32.50
CA TYR A 100 -9.01 -29.84 -32.81
C TYR A 100 -9.30 -28.87 -33.94
N VAL A 101 -8.59 -27.72 -34.02
CA VAL A 101 -8.86 -26.63 -34.93
C VAL A 101 -8.01 -26.78 -36.23
N ASP A 102 -6.69 -26.62 -36.10
CA ASP A 102 -5.78 -26.62 -37.27
C ASP A 102 -5.47 -28.01 -37.80
N LYS A 103 -5.66 -29.04 -36.98
CA LYS A 103 -5.39 -30.45 -37.32
C LYS A 103 -3.99 -30.68 -37.91
N ASN A 104 -2.97 -30.04 -37.32
CA ASN A 104 -1.59 -30.06 -37.75
C ASN A 104 -0.75 -31.05 -36.93
N GLU A 105 -0.58 -32.28 -37.43
CA GLU A 105 0.11 -33.35 -36.70
C GLU A 105 1.57 -33.02 -36.37
N SER A 106 2.29 -32.32 -37.24
CA SER A 106 3.70 -31.97 -37.02
C SER A 106 3.85 -30.97 -35.85
N LYS A 107 3.07 -29.91 -35.85
CA LYS A 107 3.07 -28.91 -34.75
C LYS A 107 2.52 -29.49 -33.45
N LEU A 108 1.52 -30.36 -33.55
CA LEU A 108 0.98 -31.09 -32.40
C LEU A 108 2.06 -31.96 -31.74
N ALA A 109 2.85 -32.70 -32.54
CA ALA A 109 3.95 -33.51 -32.01
C ALA A 109 5.03 -32.66 -31.33
N GLU A 110 5.38 -31.49 -31.90
CA GLU A 110 6.32 -30.55 -31.30
C GLU A 110 5.81 -29.99 -29.95
N SER A 111 4.55 -29.51 -29.89
CA SER A 111 3.98 -28.98 -28.68
C SER A 111 3.80 -30.07 -27.59
N ASN A 112 3.47 -31.30 -27.96
CA ASN A 112 3.44 -32.43 -27.02
C ASN A 112 4.83 -32.72 -26.45
N ALA A 113 5.89 -32.73 -27.28
CA ALA A 113 7.26 -32.95 -26.78
C ALA A 113 7.69 -31.87 -25.78
N LYS A 114 7.36 -30.59 -26.03
CA LYS A 114 7.59 -29.49 -25.07
C LYS A 114 6.83 -29.72 -23.77
N TYR A 115 5.55 -30.09 -23.86
CA TYR A 115 4.72 -30.36 -22.70
C TYR A 115 5.25 -31.54 -21.85
N ASP A 116 5.71 -32.62 -22.50
CA ASP A 116 6.25 -33.79 -21.81
C ASP A 116 7.52 -33.44 -21.03
N GLU A 117 8.43 -32.63 -21.60
CA GLU A 117 9.63 -32.13 -20.89
C GLU A 117 9.24 -31.30 -19.66
N MET A 118 8.31 -30.35 -19.84
CA MET A 118 7.82 -29.50 -18.76
C MET A 118 7.12 -30.32 -17.66
N SER A 119 6.28 -31.27 -18.06
CA SER A 119 5.56 -32.17 -17.17
C SER A 119 6.51 -33.05 -16.35
N LYS A 120 7.61 -33.51 -16.96
CA LYS A 120 8.67 -34.22 -16.27
C LYS A 120 9.36 -33.30 -15.24
N ALA A 121 9.77 -32.11 -15.62
CA ALA A 121 10.39 -31.15 -14.71
C ALA A 121 9.48 -30.77 -13.54
N LEU A 122 8.17 -30.63 -13.78
CA LEU A 122 7.16 -30.37 -12.73
C LEU A 122 7.07 -31.53 -11.73
N LYS A 123 7.00 -32.79 -12.21
CA LYS A 123 6.96 -34.01 -11.38
C LYS A 123 8.24 -34.22 -10.58
N GLU A 124 9.39 -33.89 -11.15
CA GLU A 124 10.71 -33.95 -10.49
C GLU A 124 10.94 -32.75 -9.53
N ASN A 125 9.97 -31.87 -9.36
CA ASN A 125 10.04 -30.66 -8.53
C ASN A 125 11.22 -29.73 -8.92
N ASN A 126 11.54 -29.68 -10.22
CA ASN A 126 12.67 -28.95 -10.79
C ASN A 126 12.24 -27.59 -11.33
N TRP A 127 12.04 -26.63 -10.44
CA TRP A 127 11.66 -25.27 -10.82
C TRP A 127 12.75 -24.54 -11.66
N LYS A 128 14.03 -24.91 -11.45
CA LYS A 128 15.16 -24.31 -12.17
C LYS A 128 15.13 -24.60 -13.67
N TYR A 129 14.52 -25.71 -14.09
CA TYR A 129 14.26 -26.00 -15.49
C TYR A 129 13.49 -24.84 -16.16
N PHE A 130 12.41 -24.41 -15.54
CA PHE A 130 11.57 -23.33 -16.05
C PHE A 130 12.30 -21.99 -16.06
N ALA A 131 13.04 -21.66 -15.01
CA ALA A 131 13.83 -20.45 -14.95
C ALA A 131 14.92 -20.38 -16.01
N ASN A 132 15.61 -21.51 -16.28
CA ASN A 132 16.61 -21.56 -17.35
C ASN A 132 15.99 -21.42 -18.73
N LYS A 133 14.80 -22.03 -18.97
CA LYS A 133 14.07 -21.87 -20.22
C LYS A 133 13.56 -20.43 -20.41
N GLU A 134 13.07 -19.79 -19.37
CA GLU A 134 12.70 -18.39 -19.40
C GLU A 134 13.91 -17.49 -19.74
N LEU A 135 15.07 -17.72 -19.09
CA LEU A 135 16.30 -16.96 -19.34
C LEU A 135 16.79 -17.14 -20.81
N GLU A 136 16.75 -18.37 -21.34
CA GLU A 136 17.07 -18.66 -22.73
C GLU A 136 16.17 -17.87 -23.68
N ASN A 137 14.86 -17.91 -23.46
CA ASN A 137 13.87 -17.19 -24.28
C ASN A 137 14.05 -15.67 -24.22
N VAL A 138 14.24 -15.11 -23.01
CA VAL A 138 14.47 -13.67 -22.83
C VAL A 138 15.75 -13.23 -23.54
N ASN A 139 16.82 -14.01 -23.49
CA ASN A 139 18.05 -13.69 -24.23
C ASN A 139 17.85 -13.67 -25.73
N LEU A 140 17.08 -14.62 -26.29
CA LEU A 140 16.74 -14.63 -27.73
C LEU A 140 15.90 -13.41 -28.12
N GLN A 141 14.90 -13.05 -27.29
CA GLN A 141 14.09 -11.85 -27.52
C GLN A 141 14.90 -10.56 -27.44
N LEU A 142 15.84 -10.46 -26.49
CA LEU A 142 16.75 -9.32 -26.39
C LEU A 142 17.65 -9.19 -27.63
N GLU A 143 18.17 -10.30 -28.15
CA GLU A 143 18.97 -10.29 -29.38
C GLU A 143 18.16 -9.78 -30.57
N GLN A 144 16.94 -10.31 -30.78
CA GLN A 144 16.03 -9.87 -31.82
C GLN A 144 15.65 -8.39 -31.68
N LEU A 145 15.32 -7.94 -30.46
CA LEU A 145 14.95 -6.56 -30.20
C LEU A 145 16.11 -5.59 -30.44
N ASN A 146 17.33 -5.96 -30.07
CA ASN A 146 18.52 -5.15 -30.33
C ASN A 146 18.75 -4.93 -31.84
N LEU A 147 18.52 -5.96 -32.67
CA LEU A 147 18.60 -5.82 -34.13
C LEU A 147 17.55 -4.84 -34.67
N LEU A 148 16.33 -4.82 -34.10
CA LEU A 148 15.30 -3.85 -34.48
C LEU A 148 15.66 -2.43 -34.00
N MET A 149 16.23 -2.31 -32.80
CA MET A 149 16.68 -1.03 -32.25
C MET A 149 17.84 -0.39 -33.05
N GLU A 150 18.66 -1.17 -33.74
CA GLU A 150 19.68 -0.63 -34.66
C GLU A 150 19.07 0.16 -35.82
N GLN A 151 17.84 -0.20 -36.24
CA GLN A 151 17.12 0.44 -37.34
C GLN A 151 16.32 1.67 -36.90
N ASP A 152 15.84 1.71 -35.66
CA ASP A 152 15.03 2.81 -35.12
C ASP A 152 15.31 3.03 -33.61
N LYS A 153 16.39 3.74 -33.31
CA LYS A 153 16.87 4.00 -31.95
C LYS A 153 15.98 4.94 -31.14
N GLU A 154 15.18 5.78 -31.80
CA GLU A 154 14.32 6.76 -31.15
C GLU A 154 12.91 6.22 -30.83
N ASN A 155 12.63 4.99 -31.23
CA ASN A 155 11.33 4.36 -31.00
C ASN A 155 11.09 4.08 -29.52
N THR A 156 10.17 4.84 -28.94
CA THR A 156 9.86 4.77 -27.50
C THR A 156 9.29 3.42 -27.10
N ASP A 157 8.51 2.78 -28.00
CA ASP A 157 7.89 1.48 -27.71
C ASP A 157 8.94 0.36 -27.66
N LEU A 158 9.93 0.39 -28.59
CA LEU A 158 11.05 -0.55 -28.57
C LEU A 158 11.93 -0.35 -27.33
N GLN A 159 12.14 0.91 -26.91
CA GLN A 159 12.89 1.22 -25.66
C GLN A 159 12.17 0.69 -24.43
N LEU A 160 10.83 0.76 -24.39
CA LEU A 160 10.04 0.20 -23.29
C LEU A 160 10.13 -1.32 -23.25
N GLN A 161 10.01 -1.97 -24.43
CA GLN A 161 10.17 -3.42 -24.56
C GLN A 161 11.57 -3.87 -24.10
N LEU A 162 12.62 -3.13 -24.49
CA LEU A 162 13.98 -3.42 -24.08
C LEU A 162 14.13 -3.41 -22.55
N LYS A 163 13.65 -2.35 -21.88
CA LYS A 163 13.70 -2.27 -20.43
C LYS A 163 12.88 -3.35 -19.73
N SER A 164 11.74 -3.72 -20.29
CA SER A 164 10.92 -4.82 -19.76
C SER A 164 11.64 -6.16 -19.85
N LEU A 165 12.28 -6.47 -21.00
CA LEU A 165 13.06 -7.69 -21.17
C LEU A 165 14.34 -7.70 -20.32
N GLU A 166 15.02 -6.56 -20.18
CA GLU A 166 16.19 -6.43 -19.30
C GLU A 166 15.80 -6.68 -17.83
N LEU A 167 14.67 -6.13 -17.37
CA LEU A 167 14.14 -6.39 -16.04
C LEU A 167 13.76 -7.86 -15.85
N GLN A 168 13.11 -8.47 -16.85
CA GLN A 168 12.76 -9.89 -16.79
C GLN A 168 14.04 -10.75 -16.71
N LYS A 169 15.07 -10.45 -17.49
CA LYS A 169 16.37 -11.11 -17.40
C LYS A 169 16.99 -10.96 -16.01
N GLU A 170 16.98 -9.74 -15.44
CA GLU A 170 17.50 -9.49 -14.09
C GLU A 170 16.75 -10.33 -13.05
N VAL A 171 15.41 -10.33 -13.09
CA VAL A 171 14.54 -11.08 -12.16
C VAL A 171 14.82 -12.58 -12.22
N VAL A 172 14.89 -13.16 -13.43
CA VAL A 172 15.16 -14.60 -13.61
C VAL A 172 16.58 -14.95 -13.16
N THR A 173 17.55 -14.10 -13.45
CA THR A 173 18.94 -14.30 -12.99
C THR A 173 19.00 -14.27 -11.46
N LEU A 174 18.35 -13.30 -10.83
CA LEU A 174 18.27 -13.24 -9.36
C LEU A 174 17.58 -14.47 -8.75
N ARG A 175 16.54 -15.01 -9.38
CA ARG A 175 15.90 -16.25 -8.93
C ARG A 175 16.90 -17.41 -8.90
N LEU A 176 17.67 -17.58 -9.98
CA LEU A 176 18.66 -18.62 -10.09
C LEU A 176 19.83 -18.46 -9.10
N GLU A 177 20.37 -17.25 -8.96
CA GLU A 177 21.48 -16.94 -8.06
C GLU A 177 21.12 -17.06 -6.58
N LYS A 178 19.92 -16.61 -6.19
CA LYS A 178 19.46 -16.60 -4.80
C LYS A 178 18.61 -17.81 -4.42
N ASP A 179 18.43 -18.75 -5.35
CA ASP A 179 17.60 -19.97 -5.19
C ASP A 179 16.16 -19.63 -4.78
N ILE A 180 15.52 -18.67 -5.47
CA ILE A 180 14.17 -18.18 -5.21
C ILE A 180 13.20 -18.80 -6.21
N LYS A 181 12.25 -19.61 -5.73
CA LYS A 181 11.21 -20.24 -6.56
C LYS A 181 10.21 -19.21 -7.12
N TYR A 182 9.45 -19.62 -8.12
CA TYR A 182 8.23 -18.92 -8.51
C TYR A 182 7.17 -19.02 -7.39
N GLY A 183 6.02 -18.42 -7.61
CA GLY A 183 4.96 -18.36 -6.60
C GLY A 183 5.20 -17.27 -5.55
N SER A 184 4.41 -17.33 -4.49
CA SER A 184 4.44 -16.38 -3.36
C SER A 184 4.23 -17.09 -2.01
N GLU A 185 4.63 -18.36 -1.92
CA GLU A 185 4.50 -19.15 -0.68
C GLU A 185 5.41 -18.65 0.43
N ASP A 186 6.59 -18.15 0.08
CA ASP A 186 7.55 -17.59 1.01
C ASP A 186 7.81 -16.10 0.72
N TYR A 187 8.40 -15.42 1.70
CA TYR A 187 8.67 -13.99 1.57
C TYR A 187 9.64 -13.67 0.42
N LYS A 188 10.65 -14.50 0.16
CA LYS A 188 11.62 -14.25 -0.92
C LYS A 188 10.95 -14.28 -2.29
N SER A 189 10.08 -15.26 -2.50
CA SER A 189 9.28 -15.39 -3.72
C SER A 189 8.34 -14.18 -3.88
N LEU A 190 7.71 -13.73 -2.79
CA LEU A 190 6.90 -12.51 -2.78
C LEU A 190 7.75 -11.27 -3.06
N ALA A 191 8.92 -11.14 -2.44
CA ALA A 191 9.79 -9.99 -2.58
C ALA A 191 10.25 -9.77 -4.03
N ILE A 192 10.62 -10.84 -4.73
CA ILE A 192 11.06 -10.73 -6.13
C ILE A 192 9.90 -10.39 -7.08
N GLN A 193 8.68 -10.87 -6.81
CA GLN A 193 7.49 -10.47 -7.56
C GLN A 193 7.18 -8.98 -7.32
N ARG A 194 7.26 -8.51 -6.07
CA ARG A 194 7.06 -7.09 -5.73
C ARG A 194 8.12 -6.20 -6.35
N TYR A 195 9.39 -6.61 -6.29
CA TYR A 195 10.47 -5.90 -6.98
C TYR A 195 10.16 -5.73 -8.47
N ARG A 196 9.80 -6.82 -9.17
CA ARG A 196 9.45 -6.79 -10.59
C ARG A 196 8.28 -5.84 -10.85
N MET A 197 7.17 -5.98 -10.13
CA MET A 197 5.97 -5.17 -10.30
C MET A 197 6.26 -3.67 -10.14
N TYR A 198 6.99 -3.28 -9.09
CA TYR A 198 7.30 -1.88 -8.83
C TYR A 198 8.29 -1.32 -9.87
N MET A 199 9.25 -2.10 -10.35
CA MET A 199 10.16 -1.68 -11.42
C MET A 199 9.46 -1.56 -12.78
N GLU A 200 8.52 -2.44 -13.11
CA GLU A 200 7.70 -2.34 -14.31
C GLU A 200 6.89 -1.03 -14.29
N ASN A 201 6.20 -0.74 -13.18
CA ASN A 201 5.45 0.51 -13.01
C ASN A 201 6.37 1.74 -13.12
N TYR A 202 7.53 1.72 -12.45
CA TYR A 202 8.52 2.79 -12.56
C TYR A 202 8.96 3.02 -14.01
N ASN A 203 9.29 1.96 -14.74
CA ASN A 203 9.73 2.05 -16.13
C ASN A 203 8.66 2.62 -17.05
N GLN A 204 7.39 2.32 -16.81
CA GLN A 204 6.26 2.90 -17.55
C GLN A 204 6.20 4.42 -17.39
N TYR A 205 6.27 4.93 -16.16
CA TYR A 205 6.26 6.36 -15.89
C TYR A 205 7.52 7.06 -16.41
N ALA A 206 8.70 6.45 -16.21
CA ALA A 206 9.99 7.03 -16.56
C ALA A 206 10.15 7.28 -18.08
N GLN A 207 9.39 6.60 -18.92
CA GLN A 207 9.44 6.77 -20.39
C GLN A 207 8.35 7.69 -20.93
N SER A 208 7.35 8.05 -20.13
CA SER A 208 6.30 8.95 -20.54
C SER A 208 6.86 10.36 -20.75
N LYS A 209 6.73 10.91 -21.98
CA LYS A 209 7.23 12.26 -22.31
C LYS A 209 6.58 13.41 -21.54
N ASN A 210 5.37 13.20 -21.04
CA ASN A 210 4.56 14.22 -20.35
C ASN A 210 3.91 13.62 -19.10
N ILE A 211 4.71 13.37 -18.06
CA ILE A 211 4.16 12.89 -16.79
C ILE A 211 3.60 14.04 -15.97
N THR A 212 2.46 13.83 -15.35
CA THR A 212 1.85 14.76 -14.41
C THR A 212 2.64 14.78 -13.09
N ASP A 213 2.37 15.76 -12.21
CA ASP A 213 3.02 15.80 -10.91
C ASP A 213 2.57 14.63 -10.00
N GLU A 214 1.32 14.17 -10.15
CA GLU A 214 0.82 12.96 -9.49
C GLU A 214 1.58 11.71 -9.95
N GLU A 215 1.67 11.50 -11.26
CA GLU A 215 2.42 10.36 -11.84
C GLU A 215 3.91 10.38 -11.44
N LYS A 216 4.49 11.56 -11.23
CA LYS A 216 5.87 11.69 -10.75
C LYS A 216 6.02 11.23 -9.29
N ILE A 217 5.05 11.53 -8.43
CA ILE A 217 5.01 11.03 -7.06
C ILE A 217 4.88 9.50 -7.08
N GLU A 218 3.96 8.97 -7.87
CA GLU A 218 3.77 7.53 -8.09
C GLU A 218 5.05 6.85 -8.60
N MET A 219 5.72 7.45 -9.59
CA MET A 219 7.01 6.97 -10.12
C MET A 219 8.06 6.85 -9.01
N ASN A 220 8.20 7.88 -8.17
CA ASN A 220 9.16 7.85 -7.06
C ASN A 220 8.78 6.81 -6.00
N ASN A 221 7.50 6.69 -5.66
CA ASN A 221 7.02 5.65 -4.75
C ASN A 221 7.33 4.24 -5.28
N ASN A 222 7.13 4.00 -6.57
CA ASN A 222 7.49 2.72 -7.19
C ASN A 222 8.99 2.46 -7.15
N LEU A 223 9.83 3.48 -7.41
CA LEU A 223 11.29 3.35 -7.31
C LEU A 223 11.74 3.03 -5.88
N GLU A 224 11.17 3.72 -4.88
CA GLU A 224 11.44 3.44 -3.47
C GLU A 224 11.11 1.98 -3.14
N GLN A 225 9.88 1.56 -3.38
CA GLN A 225 9.44 0.20 -3.07
C GLN A 225 10.28 -0.86 -3.79
N ALA A 226 10.59 -0.65 -5.07
CA ALA A 226 11.47 -1.56 -5.81
C ALA A 226 12.84 -1.71 -5.14
N ASN A 227 13.47 -0.60 -4.74
CA ASN A 227 14.78 -0.64 -4.11
C ASN A 227 14.74 -1.29 -2.72
N LEU A 228 13.67 -1.10 -1.94
CA LEU A 228 13.51 -1.75 -0.64
C LEU A 228 13.40 -3.28 -0.77
N TYR A 229 12.57 -3.79 -1.69
CA TYR A 229 12.49 -5.23 -1.96
C TYR A 229 13.78 -5.79 -2.57
N LYS A 230 14.43 -5.04 -3.48
CA LYS A 230 15.72 -5.43 -4.04
C LYS A 230 16.78 -5.60 -2.94
N TYR A 231 16.82 -4.70 -1.96
CA TYR A 231 17.72 -4.79 -0.81
C TYR A 231 17.49 -6.08 -0.02
N ASP A 232 16.22 -6.40 0.28
CA ASP A 232 15.86 -7.64 1.00
C ASP A 232 16.33 -8.89 0.26
N ILE A 233 16.14 -8.95 -1.08
CA ILE A 233 16.57 -10.07 -1.92
C ILE A 233 18.09 -10.24 -1.87
N TYR A 234 18.85 -9.15 -2.07
CA TYR A 234 20.32 -9.19 -2.10
C TYR A 234 20.93 -9.56 -0.77
N ASN A 235 20.39 -9.03 0.34
CA ASN A 235 20.92 -9.21 1.68
C ASN A 235 20.29 -10.39 2.44
N ASN A 236 19.36 -11.10 1.83
CA ASN A 236 18.63 -12.21 2.44
C ASN A 236 17.93 -11.79 3.76
N THR A 237 17.30 -10.62 3.73
CA THR A 237 16.55 -10.04 4.85
C THR A 237 15.05 -10.03 4.56
N GLU A 238 14.24 -9.72 5.57
CA GLU A 238 12.78 -9.68 5.50
C GLU A 238 12.20 -8.38 6.07
N TYR A 239 12.90 -7.27 5.89
CA TYR A 239 12.50 -5.98 6.45
C TYR A 239 11.17 -5.47 5.90
N GLN A 240 10.84 -5.80 4.63
CA GLN A 240 9.58 -5.44 3.97
C GLN A 240 8.52 -6.54 4.07
N ASN A 241 8.72 -7.56 4.93
CA ASN A 241 7.75 -8.65 5.06
C ASN A 241 6.49 -8.18 5.84
N PRO A 242 5.31 -8.08 5.18
CA PRO A 242 4.08 -7.62 5.81
C PRO A 242 3.54 -8.58 6.89
N SER A 243 4.09 -9.79 6.96
CA SER A 243 3.73 -10.81 7.95
C SER A 243 4.63 -10.76 9.19
N THR A 244 5.29 -9.65 9.47
CA THR A 244 6.14 -9.47 10.66
C THR A 244 5.58 -8.39 11.59
N ALA A 245 5.81 -8.57 12.90
CA ALA A 245 5.42 -7.56 13.88
C ALA A 245 6.16 -6.22 13.64
N ASN A 246 7.42 -6.27 13.17
CA ASN A 246 8.20 -5.09 12.84
C ASN A 246 7.55 -4.26 11.74
N TYR A 247 7.18 -4.88 10.61
CA TYR A 247 6.53 -4.19 9.48
C TYR A 247 5.22 -3.53 9.89
N LEU A 248 4.39 -4.22 10.68
CA LEU A 248 3.12 -3.67 11.17
C LEU A 248 3.35 -2.53 12.17
N PHE A 249 4.38 -2.63 13.01
CA PHE A 249 4.67 -1.62 14.00
C PHE A 249 5.26 -0.35 13.39
N GLN A 250 6.20 -0.47 12.44
CA GLN A 250 6.75 0.70 11.74
C GLN A 250 5.67 1.52 11.02
N ASN A 251 4.64 0.86 10.50
CA ASN A 251 3.52 1.51 9.80
C ASN A 251 2.38 1.96 10.71
N SER A 252 2.46 1.74 12.04
CA SER A 252 1.36 1.95 12.98
C SER A 252 0.80 3.37 12.97
N ILE A 253 1.65 4.40 12.92
CA ILE A 253 1.19 5.80 12.94
C ILE A 253 0.35 6.09 11.70
N SER A 254 0.78 5.69 10.54
CA SER A 254 0.05 5.87 9.27
C SER A 254 -1.22 5.03 9.21
N SER A 255 -1.15 3.77 9.64
CA SER A 255 -2.30 2.84 9.64
C SER A 255 -3.41 3.25 10.62
N TYR A 256 -3.04 3.80 11.77
CA TYR A 256 -4.02 4.21 12.79
C TYR A 256 -4.29 5.71 12.84
N ILE A 257 -3.77 6.49 11.87
CA ILE A 257 -3.87 7.95 11.85
C ILE A 257 -5.33 8.43 11.91
N VAL A 258 -6.24 7.76 11.21
CA VAL A 258 -7.69 8.09 11.21
C VAL A 258 -8.26 7.92 12.61
N ILE A 259 -7.92 6.86 13.33
CA ILE A 259 -8.39 6.60 14.71
C ILE A 259 -7.83 7.65 15.66
N ILE A 260 -6.53 7.97 15.54
CA ILE A 260 -5.88 9.00 16.35
C ILE A 260 -6.60 10.34 16.14
N VAL A 261 -6.82 10.73 14.89
CA VAL A 261 -7.55 11.96 14.53
C VAL A 261 -8.97 11.96 15.09
N MET A 262 -9.72 10.87 14.95
CA MET A 262 -11.09 10.76 15.50
C MET A 262 -11.11 10.98 17.01
N VAL A 263 -10.21 10.36 17.75
CA VAL A 263 -10.14 10.52 19.21
C VAL A 263 -9.81 11.97 19.59
N ILE A 264 -8.84 12.58 18.92
CA ILE A 264 -8.46 13.98 19.14
C ILE A 264 -9.65 14.91 18.88
N VAL A 265 -10.34 14.74 17.76
CA VAL A 265 -11.48 15.56 17.35
C VAL A 265 -12.64 15.42 18.32
N ILE A 266 -12.97 14.20 18.76
CA ILE A 266 -14.03 13.97 19.76
C ILE A 266 -13.71 14.72 21.04
N ILE A 267 -12.50 14.56 21.60
CA ILE A 267 -12.10 15.19 22.87
C ILE A 267 -12.06 16.72 22.73
N ALA A 268 -11.51 17.23 21.64
CA ALA A 268 -11.45 18.67 21.36
C ALA A 268 -12.84 19.26 21.15
N GLY A 269 -13.69 18.56 20.36
CA GLY A 269 -15.04 19.01 20.01
C GLY A 269 -16.01 19.09 21.20
N ILE A 270 -15.85 18.22 22.21
CA ILE A 270 -16.66 18.26 23.44
C ILE A 270 -16.08 19.19 24.51
N SER A 271 -14.80 19.52 24.45
CA SER A 271 -14.05 20.14 25.55
C SER A 271 -14.62 21.46 26.06
N VAL A 272 -15.22 22.28 25.20
CA VAL A 272 -15.83 23.58 25.53
C VAL A 272 -17.35 23.50 25.47
N SER A 273 -17.89 22.99 24.36
CA SER A 273 -19.34 22.96 24.10
C SER A 273 -20.12 22.18 25.17
N GLU A 274 -19.57 21.09 25.70
CA GLU A 274 -20.26 20.26 26.69
C GLU A 274 -20.43 21.01 28.04
N GLU A 275 -19.46 21.83 28.43
CA GLU A 275 -19.55 22.61 29.66
C GLU A 275 -20.63 23.70 29.58
N PHE A 276 -20.79 24.29 28.38
CA PHE A 276 -21.90 25.23 28.15
C PHE A 276 -23.25 24.50 28.17
N ASN A 277 -23.34 23.37 27.47
CA ASN A 277 -24.58 22.59 27.39
C ASN A 277 -25.03 22.03 28.76
N LYS A 278 -24.06 21.66 29.61
CA LYS A 278 -24.34 21.16 30.98
C LYS A 278 -24.44 22.28 32.03
N GLY A 279 -24.23 23.54 31.68
CA GLY A 279 -24.22 24.68 32.59
C GLY A 279 -23.02 24.72 33.54
N THR A 280 -22.07 23.77 33.47
CA THR A 280 -20.90 23.68 34.34
C THR A 280 -19.89 24.80 34.10
N VAL A 281 -19.99 25.52 33.00
CA VAL A 281 -19.19 26.70 32.72
C VAL A 281 -19.25 27.76 33.78
N LYS A 282 -20.39 27.92 34.50
CA LYS A 282 -20.54 28.88 35.60
C LYS A 282 -19.60 28.55 36.76
N LEU A 283 -19.48 27.27 37.15
CA LEU A 283 -18.57 26.80 38.20
C LEU A 283 -17.09 27.02 37.83
N LEU A 284 -16.78 26.92 36.56
CA LEU A 284 -15.41 27.10 36.04
C LEU A 284 -14.99 28.58 36.06
N LEU A 285 -15.93 29.50 35.82
CA LEU A 285 -15.69 30.93 35.73
C LEU A 285 -15.75 31.67 37.08
N VAL A 286 -16.24 31.03 38.16
CA VAL A 286 -16.13 31.55 39.51
C VAL A 286 -14.70 31.48 40.05
N ARG A 287 -13.82 30.66 39.45
CA ARG A 287 -12.43 30.53 39.85
C ARG A 287 -11.63 31.82 39.52
N PRO A 288 -10.58 32.18 40.29
CA PRO A 288 -9.83 33.42 40.14
C PRO A 288 -8.86 33.41 38.93
N TYR A 289 -9.23 32.76 37.85
CA TYR A 289 -8.43 32.68 36.63
C TYR A 289 -9.08 33.45 35.48
N SER A 290 -8.25 34.07 34.59
CA SER A 290 -8.76 34.73 33.41
C SER A 290 -9.34 33.70 32.40
N ARG A 291 -10.39 34.10 31.69
CA ARG A 291 -11.06 33.27 30.66
C ARG A 291 -10.08 32.70 29.66
N THR A 292 -9.06 33.49 29.25
CA THR A 292 -8.02 33.03 28.32
C THR A 292 -7.17 31.90 28.93
N LYS A 293 -6.76 32.02 30.18
CA LYS A 293 -5.98 30.97 30.87
C LYS A 293 -6.75 29.66 30.92
N ILE A 294 -8.06 29.71 31.22
CA ILE A 294 -8.93 28.55 31.24
C ILE A 294 -9.00 27.89 29.85
N LEU A 295 -9.20 28.70 28.80
CA LEU A 295 -9.31 28.20 27.44
C LEU A 295 -7.99 27.55 26.97
N ILE A 296 -6.85 28.21 27.23
CA ILE A 296 -5.53 27.66 26.88
C ILE A 296 -5.23 26.37 27.64
N ALA A 297 -5.57 26.31 28.94
CA ALA A 297 -5.40 25.07 29.72
C ALA A 297 -6.19 23.89 29.13
N LYS A 298 -7.40 24.14 28.62
CA LYS A 298 -8.20 23.13 27.91
C LYS A 298 -7.56 22.68 26.62
N LEU A 299 -7.04 23.61 25.82
CA LEU A 299 -6.35 23.27 24.59
C LEU A 299 -5.08 22.45 24.85
N ILE A 300 -4.30 22.82 25.88
CA ILE A 300 -3.13 22.04 26.32
C ILE A 300 -3.56 20.63 26.74
N SER A 301 -4.69 20.50 27.47
CA SER A 301 -5.23 19.19 27.84
C SER A 301 -5.57 18.33 26.63
N VAL A 302 -6.10 18.92 25.55
CA VAL A 302 -6.35 18.21 24.28
C VAL A 302 -5.02 17.69 23.71
N PHE A 303 -3.96 18.51 23.67
CA PHE A 303 -2.67 18.07 23.16
C PHE A 303 -1.98 17.01 24.02
N ILE A 304 -2.09 17.11 25.33
CA ILE A 304 -1.60 16.05 26.23
C ILE A 304 -2.34 14.73 25.96
N THR A 305 -3.66 14.79 25.80
CA THR A 305 -4.46 13.60 25.49
C THR A 305 -4.11 13.02 24.12
N MET A 306 -3.80 13.85 23.13
CA MET A 306 -3.29 13.44 21.82
C MET A 306 -2.03 12.58 21.97
N VAL A 307 -1.03 13.08 22.71
CA VAL A 307 0.24 12.35 22.92
C VAL A 307 -0.02 11.02 23.64
N ILE A 308 -0.82 11.04 24.71
CA ILE A 308 -1.17 9.83 25.46
C ILE A 308 -1.89 8.81 24.56
N THR A 309 -2.83 9.25 23.73
CA THR A 309 -3.57 8.37 22.83
C THR A 309 -2.64 7.73 21.82
N THR A 310 -1.75 8.50 21.19
CA THR A 310 -0.81 7.97 20.21
C THR A 310 0.15 6.95 20.84
N ILE A 311 0.74 7.28 22.01
CA ILE A 311 1.62 6.35 22.72
C ILE A 311 0.87 5.08 23.12
N SER A 312 -0.40 5.20 23.56
CA SER A 312 -1.22 4.03 23.94
C SER A 312 -1.48 3.12 22.74
N ILE A 313 -1.78 3.68 21.57
CA ILE A 313 -1.98 2.91 20.32
C ILE A 313 -0.69 2.19 19.93
N LEU A 314 0.45 2.89 19.98
CA LEU A 314 1.75 2.28 19.66
C LEU A 314 2.09 1.15 20.65
N ALA A 315 1.87 1.36 21.95
CA ALA A 315 2.11 0.33 22.96
C ALA A 315 1.20 -0.90 22.77
N LEU A 316 -0.08 -0.68 22.46
CA LEU A 316 -1.02 -1.76 22.16
C LEU A 316 -0.60 -2.51 20.88
N GLN A 317 -0.23 -1.80 19.82
CA GLN A 317 0.24 -2.44 18.57
C GLN A 317 1.52 -3.23 18.80
N PHE A 318 2.46 -2.72 19.58
CA PHE A 318 3.67 -3.45 19.94
C PHE A 318 3.36 -4.75 20.68
N ILE A 319 2.47 -4.72 21.67
CA ILE A 319 2.09 -5.90 22.45
C ILE A 319 1.30 -6.90 21.59
N VAL A 320 0.24 -6.44 20.93
CA VAL A 320 -0.64 -7.30 20.14
C VAL A 320 0.09 -7.87 18.93
N GLY A 321 0.84 -7.02 18.20
CA GLY A 321 1.66 -7.48 17.07
C GLY A 321 2.70 -8.51 17.48
N GLY A 322 3.40 -8.29 18.61
CA GLY A 322 4.37 -9.24 19.15
C GLY A 322 3.74 -10.58 19.56
N ILE A 323 2.52 -10.58 20.12
CA ILE A 323 1.81 -11.82 20.47
C ILE A 323 1.38 -12.58 19.22
N VAL A 324 0.90 -11.89 18.19
CA VAL A 324 0.33 -12.53 16.98
C VAL A 324 1.41 -12.97 15.98
N TYR A 325 2.47 -12.16 15.82
CA TYR A 325 3.50 -12.37 14.77
C TYR A 325 4.89 -12.69 15.31
N GLY A 326 5.10 -12.66 16.64
CA GLY A 326 6.40 -12.89 17.28
C GLY A 326 7.15 -11.60 17.61
N PHE A 327 7.78 -11.57 18.80
CA PHE A 327 8.54 -10.40 19.28
C PHE A 327 9.95 -10.30 18.67
N GLU A 328 10.47 -11.40 18.14
CA GLU A 328 11.81 -11.49 17.59
C GLU A 328 12.05 -10.53 16.42
N THR A 329 11.02 -10.26 15.62
CA THR A 329 11.12 -9.39 14.46
C THR A 329 11.32 -7.92 14.82
N TYR A 330 11.01 -7.49 16.06
CA TYR A 330 11.27 -6.10 16.49
C TYR A 330 12.76 -5.75 16.61
N ALA A 331 13.65 -6.74 16.59
CA ALA A 331 15.08 -6.50 16.49
C ALA A 331 15.53 -6.02 15.10
N MET A 332 14.67 -6.20 14.08
CA MET A 332 14.94 -5.72 12.72
C MET A 332 14.92 -4.20 12.66
N GLN A 333 15.72 -3.65 11.76
CA GLN A 333 15.74 -2.22 11.46
C GLN A 333 14.65 -1.87 10.44
N VAL A 334 14.32 -0.59 10.33
CA VAL A 334 13.44 -0.05 9.29
C VAL A 334 14.30 0.38 8.12
N LEU A 335 13.98 -0.08 6.92
CA LEU A 335 14.60 0.39 5.69
C LEU A 335 13.89 1.62 5.16
N GLN A 336 14.68 2.59 4.67
CA GLN A 336 14.18 3.75 3.95
C GLN A 336 15.07 4.02 2.74
N PHE A 337 14.47 4.48 1.64
CA PHE A 337 15.22 4.89 0.46
C PHE A 337 15.50 6.40 0.54
N ASP A 338 16.77 6.76 0.50
CA ASP A 338 17.21 8.15 0.44
C ASP A 338 17.34 8.60 -1.03
N PHE A 339 16.38 9.38 -1.48
CA PHE A 339 16.35 9.92 -2.84
C PHE A 339 17.50 10.91 -3.10
N THR A 340 18.05 11.54 -2.05
CA THR A 340 19.15 12.49 -2.21
C THR A 340 20.44 11.78 -2.59
N ASN A 341 20.72 10.65 -1.93
CA ASN A 341 21.94 9.87 -2.13
C ASN A 341 21.74 8.62 -2.97
N ASN A 342 20.50 8.37 -3.42
CA ASN A 342 20.09 7.17 -4.17
C ASN A 342 20.58 5.88 -3.48
N SER A 343 20.31 5.76 -2.18
CA SER A 343 20.82 4.67 -1.34
C SER A 343 19.81 4.23 -0.31
N ILE A 344 19.94 2.97 0.14
CA ILE A 344 19.14 2.45 1.25
C ILE A 344 19.83 2.83 2.57
N ILE A 345 19.04 3.38 3.49
CA ILE A 345 19.43 3.64 4.86
C ILE A 345 18.64 2.77 5.83
N THR A 346 19.24 2.43 6.95
CA THR A 346 18.61 1.63 8.01
C THR A 346 18.45 2.47 9.28
N ILE A 347 17.26 2.41 9.89
CA ILE A 347 16.92 3.21 11.06
C ILE A 347 16.36 2.29 12.14
N ASN A 348 16.71 2.55 13.40
CA ASN A 348 16.07 1.85 14.52
C ASN A 348 14.56 2.14 14.54
N ILE A 349 13.74 1.12 14.79
CA ILE A 349 12.27 1.22 14.72
C ILE A 349 11.69 2.29 15.64
N PHE A 350 12.20 2.44 16.86
CA PHE A 350 11.70 3.47 17.79
C PHE A 350 12.12 4.88 17.37
N ALA A 351 13.33 5.03 16.80
CA ALA A 351 13.77 6.31 16.23
C ALA A 351 12.93 6.69 15.01
N TYR A 352 12.63 5.72 14.13
CA TYR A 352 11.75 5.93 12.99
C TYR A 352 10.34 6.34 13.40
N LEU A 353 9.72 5.64 14.36
CA LEU A 353 8.40 5.99 14.88
C LEU A 353 8.39 7.38 15.55
N GLY A 354 9.45 7.73 16.28
CA GLY A 354 9.62 9.07 16.83
C GLY A 354 9.67 10.15 15.75
N LEU A 355 10.43 9.90 14.68
CA LEU A 355 10.51 10.78 13.51
C LEU A 355 9.15 10.93 12.81
N MET A 356 8.46 9.81 12.55
CA MET A 356 7.12 9.81 11.94
C MET A 356 6.11 10.54 12.82
N PHE A 357 6.14 10.34 14.14
CA PHE A 357 5.28 11.08 15.05
C PHE A 357 5.49 12.59 14.94
N VAL A 358 6.74 13.06 14.93
CA VAL A 358 7.06 14.49 14.77
C VAL A 358 6.56 15.02 13.43
N CYS A 359 6.74 14.28 12.34
CA CYS A 359 6.26 14.68 11.02
C CYS A 359 4.73 14.74 10.91
N LYS A 360 3.99 13.93 11.70
CA LYS A 360 2.52 13.94 11.74
C LYS A 360 1.95 14.91 12.80
N LEU A 361 2.79 15.52 13.65
CA LEU A 361 2.32 16.48 14.66
C LEU A 361 1.46 17.62 14.09
N PRO A 362 1.80 18.26 12.93
CA PRO A 362 0.97 19.33 12.41
C PRO A 362 -0.46 18.88 12.09
N ILE A 363 -0.66 17.66 11.57
CA ILE A 363 -2.00 17.08 11.34
C ILE A 363 -2.78 17.07 12.67
N PHE A 364 -2.19 16.48 13.70
CA PHE A 364 -2.87 16.30 14.99
C PHE A 364 -3.17 17.64 15.68
N ILE A 365 -2.21 18.56 15.66
CA ILE A 365 -2.36 19.89 16.28
C ILE A 365 -3.44 20.70 15.54
N LEU A 366 -3.41 20.74 14.22
CA LEU A 366 -4.33 21.56 13.43
C LEU A 366 -5.75 21.05 13.48
N ILE A 367 -5.93 19.73 13.31
CA ILE A 367 -7.27 19.14 13.34
C ILE A 367 -7.89 19.22 14.76
N GLY A 368 -7.08 19.01 15.79
CA GLY A 368 -7.49 19.18 17.19
C GLY A 368 -7.85 20.65 17.51
N THR A 369 -7.03 21.60 17.02
CA THR A 369 -7.32 23.03 17.20
C THR A 369 -8.56 23.48 16.43
N LEU A 370 -8.79 22.94 15.23
CA LEU A 370 -9.99 23.19 14.43
C LEU A 370 -11.25 22.73 15.19
N ALA A 371 -11.25 21.48 15.66
CA ALA A 371 -12.36 20.93 16.45
C ALA A 371 -12.60 21.74 17.74
N PHE A 372 -11.54 22.15 18.41
CA PHE A 372 -11.59 23.01 19.59
C PHE A 372 -12.16 24.40 19.29
N ALA A 373 -11.74 25.00 18.20
CA ALA A 373 -12.24 26.31 17.74
C ALA A 373 -13.73 26.24 17.42
N LEU A 374 -14.16 25.24 16.67
CA LEU A 374 -15.58 25.01 16.35
C LEU A 374 -16.41 24.75 17.61
N SER A 375 -15.89 23.96 18.57
CA SER A 375 -16.51 23.75 19.90
C SER A 375 -16.71 25.05 20.66
N THR A 376 -15.73 25.96 20.60
CA THR A 376 -15.77 27.26 21.27
C THR A 376 -16.69 28.25 20.58
N ILE A 377 -16.71 28.27 19.24
CA ILE A 377 -17.47 29.22 18.44
C ILE A 377 -18.95 28.84 18.39
N PHE A 378 -19.27 27.60 18.12
CA PHE A 378 -20.64 27.16 17.90
C PHE A 378 -21.33 26.60 19.16
N LEU A 379 -20.59 26.17 20.17
CA LEU A 379 -21.09 25.46 21.35
C LEU A 379 -21.96 24.23 21.01
N ASN A 380 -21.70 23.63 19.89
CA ASN A 380 -22.40 22.48 19.36
C ASN A 380 -21.39 21.35 19.17
N SER A 381 -21.41 20.34 20.06
CA SER A 381 -20.46 19.22 20.02
C SER A 381 -20.55 18.40 18.74
N PRO A 382 -21.74 17.99 18.26
CA PRO A 382 -21.89 17.27 16.99
C PRO A 382 -21.24 17.99 15.81
N LEU A 383 -21.46 19.30 15.66
CA LEU A 383 -20.89 20.10 14.57
C LEU A 383 -19.38 20.24 14.72
N ALA A 384 -18.89 20.44 15.93
CA ALA A 384 -17.46 20.58 16.24
C ALA A 384 -16.69 19.24 16.00
N ILE A 385 -17.37 18.11 16.02
CA ILE A 385 -16.80 16.80 15.72
C ILE A 385 -16.91 16.47 14.25
N ALA A 386 -18.10 16.63 13.66
CA ALA A 386 -18.36 16.18 12.28
C ALA A 386 -17.55 16.94 11.24
N LEU A 387 -17.50 18.29 11.32
CA LEU A 387 -16.81 19.10 10.31
C LEU A 387 -15.31 18.80 10.18
N PRO A 388 -14.51 18.70 11.28
CA PRO A 388 -13.11 18.34 11.17
C PRO A 388 -12.89 16.93 10.63
N ILE A 389 -13.74 15.96 11.00
CA ILE A 389 -13.62 14.57 10.49
C ILE A 389 -13.87 14.54 8.98
N PHE A 390 -14.96 15.16 8.51
CA PHE A 390 -15.24 15.24 7.07
C PHE A 390 -14.16 16.01 6.32
N GLY A 391 -13.66 17.11 6.89
CA GLY A 391 -12.55 17.88 6.32
C GLY A 391 -11.27 17.06 6.20
N TYR A 392 -10.95 16.27 7.20
CA TYR A 392 -9.80 15.37 7.17
C TYR A 392 -9.98 14.26 6.13
N MET A 393 -11.11 13.56 6.13
CA MET A 393 -11.37 12.47 5.18
C MET A 393 -11.44 12.94 3.73
N GLY A 394 -11.89 14.18 3.49
CA GLY A 394 -11.94 14.76 2.15
C GLY A 394 -10.63 15.43 1.69
N SER A 395 -9.65 15.59 2.57
CA SER A 395 -8.42 16.34 2.28
C SER A 395 -7.62 15.77 1.12
N ASP A 396 -7.41 14.46 1.11
CA ASP A 396 -6.62 13.80 0.08
C ASP A 396 -7.30 13.90 -1.29
N MET A 397 -8.63 13.75 -1.34
CA MET A 397 -9.40 13.92 -2.56
C MET A 397 -9.26 15.34 -3.12
N ILE A 398 -9.33 16.37 -2.25
CA ILE A 398 -9.17 17.77 -2.67
C ILE A 398 -7.75 17.99 -3.18
N ASN A 399 -6.74 17.48 -2.51
CA ASN A 399 -5.34 17.60 -2.91
C ASN A 399 -5.10 16.92 -4.26
N MET A 400 -5.61 15.69 -4.49
CA MET A 400 -5.51 14.99 -5.77
C MET A 400 -6.21 15.75 -6.90
N LEU A 401 -7.44 16.25 -6.68
CA LEU A 401 -8.12 17.09 -7.65
C LEU A 401 -7.31 18.33 -8.00
N ALA A 402 -6.69 18.98 -7.01
CA ALA A 402 -5.87 20.16 -7.21
C ALA A 402 -4.63 19.86 -8.06
N LEU A 403 -3.99 18.72 -7.89
CA LEU A 403 -2.88 18.29 -8.74
C LEU A 403 -3.33 18.04 -10.19
N ASN A 404 -4.43 17.31 -10.38
CA ASN A 404 -4.96 16.97 -11.69
C ASN A 404 -5.39 18.21 -12.50
N TYR A 405 -6.06 19.16 -11.82
CA TYR A 405 -6.49 20.42 -12.45
C TYR A 405 -5.45 21.54 -12.37
N LYS A 406 -4.24 21.25 -11.86
CA LYS A 406 -3.13 22.22 -11.73
C LYS A 406 -3.51 23.46 -10.93
N TRP A 407 -4.24 23.28 -9.83
CA TRP A 407 -4.62 24.38 -8.93
C TRP A 407 -3.48 24.73 -7.97
N ASP A 408 -2.43 25.37 -8.45
CA ASP A 408 -1.23 25.69 -7.66
C ASP A 408 -1.49 26.54 -6.40
N TRP A 409 -2.61 27.26 -6.35
CA TRP A 409 -3.00 28.04 -5.17
C TRP A 409 -3.37 27.18 -3.96
N VAL A 410 -3.71 25.90 -4.16
CA VAL A 410 -4.05 24.96 -3.08
C VAL A 410 -2.83 24.70 -2.17
N LYS A 411 -1.60 24.88 -2.64
CA LYS A 411 -0.39 24.81 -1.81
C LYS A 411 -0.40 25.75 -0.59
N TYR A 412 -1.23 26.82 -0.60
CA TYR A 412 -1.41 27.70 0.54
C TYR A 412 -2.49 27.23 1.52
N PHE A 413 -3.15 26.11 1.26
CA PHE A 413 -4.08 25.49 2.20
C PHE A 413 -3.33 24.62 3.21
N VAL A 414 -4.02 24.28 4.29
CA VAL A 414 -3.45 23.48 5.37
C VAL A 414 -3.23 22.01 4.95
N THR A 415 -4.12 21.48 4.12
CA THR A 415 -4.17 20.05 3.81
C THR A 415 -2.93 19.49 3.11
N PRO A 416 -2.29 20.15 2.12
CA PRO A 416 -1.05 19.64 1.55
C PRO A 416 0.21 19.90 2.41
N ASN A 417 0.08 20.70 3.47
CA ASN A 417 1.21 21.16 4.28
C ASN A 417 1.32 20.49 5.65
N TRP A 418 0.28 19.84 6.13
CA TRP A 418 0.24 19.29 7.51
C TRP A 418 0.97 17.97 7.70
N ASP A 419 1.30 17.25 6.60
CA ASP A 419 2.08 16.03 6.62
C ASP A 419 3.52 16.29 6.20
N LEU A 420 4.40 16.43 7.19
CA LEU A 420 5.82 16.70 6.92
C LEU A 420 6.60 15.44 6.51
N SER A 421 6.01 14.25 6.59
CA SER A 421 6.69 13.02 6.18
C SER A 421 7.03 12.98 4.69
N GLN A 422 6.32 13.75 3.85
CA GLN A 422 6.61 13.89 2.43
C GLN A 422 8.00 14.48 2.11
N TYR A 423 8.65 15.12 3.08
CA TYR A 423 9.99 15.69 2.91
C TYR A 423 11.11 14.80 3.45
N LEU A 424 10.77 13.68 4.09
CA LEU A 424 11.78 12.79 4.65
C LEU A 424 12.60 12.13 3.54
N PHE A 425 13.86 11.91 3.80
CA PHE A 425 14.77 11.16 2.93
C PHE A 425 14.84 11.67 1.48
N GLY A 426 14.65 12.97 1.27
CA GLY A 426 14.64 13.56 -0.07
C GLY A 426 13.37 13.27 -0.87
N GLY A 427 12.29 12.91 -0.20
CA GLY A 427 10.99 12.66 -0.82
C GLY A 427 10.46 13.86 -1.62
N THR A 428 9.61 13.58 -2.59
CA THR A 428 9.04 14.61 -3.47
C THR A 428 7.77 15.20 -2.83
N PRO A 429 7.75 16.50 -2.52
CA PRO A 429 6.55 17.13 -1.98
C PRO A 429 5.42 17.13 -3.00
N MET A 430 4.18 17.07 -2.51
CA MET A 430 2.97 17.01 -3.34
C MET A 430 2.85 18.21 -4.30
N PHE A 431 3.22 19.40 -3.86
CA PHE A 431 3.19 20.62 -4.69
C PHE A 431 4.59 21.18 -4.92
N LYS A 432 4.85 21.63 -6.15
CA LYS A 432 6.13 22.27 -6.52
C LYS A 432 6.40 23.53 -5.70
N ASN A 433 7.70 23.80 -5.48
CA ASN A 433 8.15 24.98 -4.75
C ASN A 433 7.60 25.07 -3.31
N THR A 434 7.40 23.93 -2.67
CA THR A 434 7.15 23.83 -1.23
C THR A 434 8.38 23.25 -0.53
N SER A 435 8.56 23.62 0.73
CA SER A 435 9.63 23.14 1.60
C SER A 435 9.09 22.87 3.00
N VAL A 436 9.90 22.24 3.84
CA VAL A 436 9.53 22.02 5.26
C VAL A 436 9.19 23.34 5.94
N GLU A 437 10.01 24.37 5.73
CA GLU A 437 9.82 25.70 6.32
C GLU A 437 8.55 26.37 5.82
N PHE A 438 8.26 26.24 4.51
CA PHE A 438 7.02 26.72 3.91
C PHE A 438 5.81 26.06 4.57
N SER A 439 5.81 24.73 4.66
CA SER A 439 4.71 23.96 5.23
C SER A 439 4.50 24.25 6.72
N ILE A 440 5.57 24.35 7.51
CA ILE A 440 5.50 24.75 8.93
C ILE A 440 4.92 26.16 9.05
N THR A 441 5.32 27.09 8.19
CA THR A 441 4.82 28.48 8.21
C THR A 441 3.32 28.52 7.92
N ILE A 442 2.85 27.82 6.91
CA ILE A 442 1.42 27.72 6.59
C ILE A 442 0.65 27.14 7.77
N CYS A 443 1.12 26.00 8.32
CA CYS A 443 0.51 25.36 9.48
C CYS A 443 0.44 26.30 10.70
N ALA A 444 1.50 27.04 10.98
CA ALA A 444 1.56 28.01 12.07
C ALA A 444 0.55 29.19 11.88
N ILE A 445 0.40 29.70 10.65
CA ILE A 445 -0.58 30.74 10.34
C ILE A 445 -2.01 30.25 10.63
N TYR A 446 -2.38 29.05 10.14
CA TYR A 446 -3.71 28.49 10.38
C TYR A 446 -3.94 28.20 11.88
N PHE A 447 -2.93 27.69 12.58
CA PHE A 447 -3.00 27.49 14.04
C PHE A 447 -3.29 28.79 14.77
N VAL A 448 -2.54 29.85 14.48
CA VAL A 448 -2.73 31.18 15.12
C VAL A 448 -4.12 31.75 14.81
N ILE A 449 -4.59 31.66 13.58
CA ILE A 449 -5.94 32.13 13.20
C ILE A 449 -7.00 31.40 14.02
N MET A 450 -6.96 30.06 14.10
CA MET A 450 -7.93 29.27 14.86
C MET A 450 -7.86 29.55 16.35
N LEU A 451 -6.65 29.72 16.89
CA LEU A 451 -6.44 30.04 18.32
C LEU A 451 -7.01 31.43 18.66
N VAL A 452 -6.71 32.46 17.85
CA VAL A 452 -7.23 33.81 18.04
C VAL A 452 -8.76 33.84 17.94
N ALA A 453 -9.32 33.17 16.93
CA ALA A 453 -10.77 33.06 16.77
C ALA A 453 -11.44 32.42 18.01
N SER A 454 -10.84 31.35 18.56
CA SER A 454 -11.30 30.69 19.79
C SER A 454 -11.25 31.64 20.99
N ILE A 455 -10.13 32.33 21.20
CA ILE A 455 -9.94 33.28 22.33
C ILE A 455 -10.93 34.43 22.23
N VAL A 456 -11.09 35.03 21.06
CA VAL A 456 -12.02 36.17 20.86
C VAL A 456 -13.46 35.73 21.08
N SER A 457 -13.87 34.60 20.53
CA SER A 457 -15.20 34.04 20.72
C SER A 457 -15.50 33.77 22.20
N PHE A 458 -14.57 33.13 22.90
CA PHE A 458 -14.75 32.78 24.32
C PHE A 458 -14.78 34.02 25.22
N LYS A 459 -13.95 35.03 24.97
CA LYS A 459 -13.91 36.29 25.74
C LYS A 459 -15.18 37.11 25.59
N LYS A 460 -15.70 37.26 24.36
CA LYS A 460 -16.86 38.11 24.06
C LYS A 460 -18.20 37.49 24.47
N ARG A 461 -18.22 36.20 24.85
CA ARG A 461 -19.45 35.49 25.12
C ARG A 461 -20.11 35.90 26.41
N ASN A 462 -21.38 36.21 26.30
CA ASN A 462 -22.21 36.61 27.44
C ASN A 462 -22.76 35.35 28.16
N ILE A 463 -22.50 35.19 29.46
CA ILE A 463 -22.79 33.97 30.22
C ILE A 463 -24.10 34.10 31.03
N LYS A 464 -24.75 35.30 30.98
CA LYS A 464 -25.97 35.53 31.74
C LYS A 464 -27.17 34.64 31.33
N ASN A 465 -27.16 34.07 30.15
CA ASN A 465 -28.26 33.32 29.55
C ASN A 465 -27.95 31.81 29.33
N VAL A 466 -27.00 31.26 30.05
CA VAL A 466 -26.64 29.81 29.98
C VAL A 466 -27.13 29.11 31.26
#